data_83c685766514eb6f82233ae83280fa30
#
_entry.id   83c685766514eb6f82233ae83280fa30
#
_cell.length_a   1.000
_cell.length_b   1.000
_cell.length_c   1.000
_cell.angle_alpha   90.00
_cell.angle_beta   90.00
_cell.angle_gamma   90.00
#
_symmetry.space_group_name_H-M   'P 1'
#
loop_
_entity.id
_entity.type
_entity.pdbx_description
1 polymer ?
#
loop_
_entity_poly.entity_id
_entity_poly.type
_entity_poly.pdbx_seq_one_letter_code
_entity_poly.pdbx_strand_id
1 'polypeptide(L)'
;SQGYSVVRELVGHGIGRKMHEEPEVPNYGRRGCGPLLRNGMCICIEPMINMGSKNVAFEKDGWTVRTKDRKPSAHFEHCIAIRPDGPQILSSFKFLEEVLGENAI
;
A
#
# COMPACT_ATOMS: atom_id res chain seq x y z
N SER A 1 15.47 -0.31 9.67
CA SER A 1 16.79 -0.93 9.57
C SER A 1 17.62 -0.36 8.43
N GLN A 2 16.99 0.12 7.36
CA GLN A 2 17.67 0.72 6.20
C GLN A 2 17.71 2.24 6.23
N GLY A 3 17.34 2.87 7.33
CA GLY A 3 17.30 4.32 7.46
C GLY A 3 16.09 5.01 6.84
N TYR A 4 15.13 4.23 6.34
CA TYR A 4 13.87 4.76 5.80
C TYR A 4 12.77 4.68 6.84
N SER A 5 11.72 5.45 6.63
CA SER A 5 10.55 5.44 7.51
C SER A 5 9.28 5.16 6.75
N VAL A 6 8.27 4.65 7.47
CA VAL A 6 6.97 4.29 6.90
C VAL A 6 5.92 5.28 7.38
N VAL A 7 5.13 5.81 6.44
CA VAL A 7 4.00 6.70 6.75
C VAL A 7 2.92 5.90 7.49
N ARG A 8 2.42 6.44 8.60
CA ARG A 8 1.43 5.80 9.47
C ARG A 8 0.02 6.36 9.31
N GLU A 9 -0.11 7.63 8.92
CA GLU A 9 -1.41 8.31 8.79
C GLU A 9 -2.23 7.82 7.60
N LEU A 10 -1.56 7.25 6.60
CA LEU A 10 -2.19 6.69 5.41
C LEU A 10 -1.95 5.20 5.38
N VAL A 11 -3.03 4.45 5.20
CA VAL A 11 -3.01 2.98 5.29
C VAL A 11 -3.71 2.37 4.08
N GLY A 12 -3.43 1.10 3.82
CA GLY A 12 -4.19 0.32 2.88
C GLY A 12 -5.58 -0.01 3.42
N HIS A 13 -6.38 -0.68 2.63
CA HIS A 13 -7.79 -0.89 2.95
C HIS A 13 -8.34 -2.14 2.28
N GLY A 14 -9.46 -2.62 2.81
CA GLY A 14 -10.28 -3.58 2.08
C GLY A 14 -10.90 -2.94 0.86
N ILE A 15 -11.25 -3.74 -0.12
CA ILE A 15 -11.91 -3.28 -1.34
C ILE A 15 -12.93 -4.31 -1.79
N GLY A 16 -14.05 -3.85 -2.29
CA GLY A 16 -15.14 -4.69 -2.75
C GLY A 16 -16.16 -3.86 -3.51
N ARG A 17 -17.39 -3.81 -3.01
CA ARG A 17 -18.44 -2.96 -3.60
C ARG A 17 -18.09 -1.49 -3.49
N LYS A 18 -17.32 -1.11 -2.46
CA LYS A 18 -16.80 0.25 -2.29
C LYS A 18 -15.30 0.24 -2.51
N MET A 19 -14.76 1.38 -2.92
CA MET A 19 -13.33 1.54 -3.13
C MET A 19 -12.56 1.37 -1.80
N HIS A 20 -13.12 1.84 -0.70
CA HIS A 20 -12.50 1.75 0.61
C HIS A 20 -13.45 1.05 1.57
N GLU A 21 -13.06 -0.14 2.01
CA GLU A 21 -13.81 -0.96 2.97
C GLU A 21 -12.88 -1.42 4.09
N GLU A 22 -13.46 -1.94 5.17
CA GLU A 22 -12.67 -2.60 6.20
C GLU A 22 -12.07 -3.91 5.64
N PRO A 23 -10.94 -4.38 6.18
CA PRO A 23 -10.19 -3.77 7.28
C PRO A 23 -9.20 -2.69 6.81
N GLU A 24 -8.74 -1.86 7.74
CA GLU A 24 -7.55 -1.04 7.49
C GLU A 24 -6.32 -1.94 7.41
N VAL A 25 -5.38 -1.58 6.54
CA VAL A 25 -4.16 -2.36 6.31
C VAL A 25 -2.95 -1.44 6.54
N PRO A 26 -2.52 -1.29 7.80
CA PRO A 26 -1.34 -0.49 8.10
C PRO A 26 -0.09 -1.08 7.45
N ASN A 27 0.87 -0.24 7.17
CA ASN A 27 2.14 -0.63 6.58
C ASN A 27 3.22 -0.88 7.63
N TYR A 28 2.82 -0.97 8.88
CA TYR A 28 3.66 -1.26 10.04
C TYR A 28 2.89 -2.19 10.99
N GLY A 29 3.62 -2.84 11.89
CA GLY A 29 2.98 -3.72 12.86
C GLY A 29 3.88 -4.90 13.22
N ARG A 30 3.30 -5.85 13.93
CA ARG A 30 3.97 -7.10 14.31
C ARG A 30 3.26 -8.28 13.67
N ARG A 31 4.06 -9.25 13.26
CA ARG A 31 3.54 -10.50 12.71
C ARG A 31 2.60 -11.18 13.72
N GLY A 32 1.50 -11.73 13.21
CA GLY A 32 0.53 -12.46 14.02
C GLY A 32 -0.43 -11.58 14.79
N CYS A 33 -0.44 -10.28 14.57
CA CYS A 33 -1.34 -9.33 15.22
C CYS A 33 -2.33 -8.74 14.21
N GLY A 34 -3.45 -8.23 14.73
CA GLY A 34 -4.46 -7.56 13.92
C GLY A 34 -5.59 -8.49 13.48
N PRO A 35 -6.48 -7.99 12.62
CA PRO A 35 -7.62 -8.77 12.11
C PRO A 35 -7.17 -10.00 11.32
N LEU A 36 -7.96 -11.06 11.43
CA LEU A 36 -7.74 -12.27 10.63
C LEU A 36 -8.17 -12.02 9.19
N LEU A 37 -7.28 -12.26 8.25
CA LEU A 37 -7.60 -12.20 6.82
C LEU A 37 -8.32 -13.50 6.42
N ARG A 38 -9.53 -13.35 5.90
CA ARG A 38 -10.38 -14.48 5.54
C ARG A 38 -10.37 -14.71 4.04
N ASN A 39 -10.55 -15.97 3.64
CA ASN A 39 -10.73 -16.32 2.24
C ASN A 39 -11.86 -15.50 1.61
N GLY A 40 -11.62 -14.99 0.42
CA GLY A 40 -12.56 -14.15 -0.32
C GLY A 40 -12.41 -12.65 -0.08
N MET A 41 -11.59 -12.24 0.90
CA MET A 41 -11.28 -10.82 1.08
C MET A 41 -10.40 -10.29 -0.04
N CYS A 42 -10.64 -9.05 -0.44
CA CYS A 42 -9.73 -8.29 -1.27
C CYS A 42 -9.23 -7.10 -0.48
N ILE A 43 -7.93 -6.87 -0.49
CA ILE A 43 -7.30 -5.77 0.24
C ILE A 43 -6.30 -5.05 -0.65
N CYS A 44 -6.04 -3.79 -0.34
CA CYS A 44 -4.98 -3.01 -0.96
C CYS A 44 -3.85 -2.82 0.03
N ILE A 45 -2.65 -3.19 -0.37
CA ILE A 45 -1.42 -2.95 0.39
C ILE A 45 -0.68 -1.84 -0.34
N GLU A 46 -0.53 -0.71 0.30
CA GLU A 46 -0.06 0.52 -0.35
C GLU A 46 0.92 1.31 0.49
N PRO A 47 2.09 0.74 0.80
CA PRO A 47 3.07 1.40 1.63
C PRO A 47 3.61 2.68 1.01
N MET A 48 3.82 3.68 1.86
CA MET A 48 4.54 4.90 1.53
C MET A 48 5.81 4.92 2.35
N ILE A 49 6.94 4.91 1.66
CA ILE A 49 8.27 4.82 2.29
C ILE A 49 8.97 6.16 2.10
N ASN A 50 9.29 6.83 3.20
CA ASN A 50 9.96 8.11 3.20
C ASN A 50 11.47 7.94 3.40
N MET A 51 12.24 8.70 2.63
CA MET A 51 13.70 8.71 2.79
C MET A 51 14.12 9.30 4.15
N GLY A 52 13.33 10.23 4.69
CA GLY A 52 13.59 10.85 5.97
C GLY A 52 12.57 10.46 7.05
N SER A 53 12.00 11.46 7.71
CA SER A 53 11.01 11.29 8.77
C SER A 53 9.71 10.69 8.26
N LYS A 54 9.03 9.93 9.11
CA LYS A 54 7.71 9.36 8.82
C LYS A 54 6.59 10.39 8.75
N ASN A 55 6.83 11.61 9.22
CA ASN A 55 5.80 12.63 9.34
C ASN A 55 5.43 13.21 7.97
N VAL A 56 4.14 13.46 7.78
CA VAL A 56 3.59 14.04 6.56
C VAL A 56 2.84 15.33 6.85
N ALA A 57 2.69 16.15 5.83
CA ALA A 57 1.91 17.38 5.88
C ALA A 57 0.79 17.30 4.86
N PHE A 58 -0.43 17.64 5.31
CA PHE A 58 -1.61 17.71 4.44
C PHE A 58 -1.74 19.13 3.92
N GLU A 59 -1.78 19.27 2.60
CA GLU A 59 -1.89 20.58 1.97
C GLU A 59 -3.33 21.15 2.04
N LYS A 60 -3.44 22.46 1.79
CA LYS A 60 -4.72 23.16 1.90
C LYS A 60 -5.75 22.73 0.84
N ASP A 61 -5.31 22.13 -0.25
CA ASP A 61 -6.21 21.62 -1.28
C ASP A 61 -7.07 20.44 -0.85
N GLY A 62 -6.82 19.90 0.35
CA GLY A 62 -7.53 18.73 0.88
C GLY A 62 -7.17 17.41 0.20
N TRP A 63 -6.20 17.40 -0.68
CA TRP A 63 -5.79 16.22 -1.47
C TRP A 63 -4.31 15.89 -1.36
N THR A 64 -3.44 16.87 -1.59
CA THR A 64 -1.99 16.66 -1.64
C THR A 64 -1.42 16.39 -0.26
N VAL A 65 -0.63 15.33 -0.16
CA VAL A 65 0.13 14.96 1.03
C VAL A 65 1.61 14.99 0.68
N ARG A 66 2.40 15.68 1.48
CA ARG A 66 3.85 15.79 1.30
C ARG A 66 4.59 15.27 2.51
N THR A 67 5.83 14.86 2.31
CA THR A 67 6.72 14.60 3.45
C THR A 67 6.98 15.93 4.18
N LYS A 68 6.91 15.88 5.51
CA LYS A 68 7.09 17.10 6.32
C LYS A 68 8.50 17.68 6.18
N ASP A 69 9.50 16.82 6.01
CA ASP A 69 10.90 17.22 5.82
C ASP A 69 11.27 17.47 4.35
N ARG A 70 10.32 17.30 3.43
CA ARG A 70 10.48 17.49 1.98
C ARG A 70 11.46 16.54 1.30
N LYS A 71 11.87 15.47 1.98
CA LYS A 71 12.69 14.43 1.36
C LYS A 71 11.84 13.50 0.49
N PRO A 72 12.44 12.77 -0.45
CA PRO A 72 11.69 11.89 -1.34
C PRO A 72 10.90 10.81 -0.63
N SER A 73 9.79 10.40 -1.24
CA SER A 73 8.95 9.30 -0.79
C SER A 73 8.56 8.45 -1.99
N ALA A 74 8.40 7.15 -1.76
CA ALA A 74 7.92 6.21 -2.77
C ALA A 74 6.62 5.58 -2.29
N HIS A 75 5.68 5.44 -3.20
CA HIS A 75 4.37 4.83 -2.96
C HIS A 75 4.12 3.75 -3.99
N PHE A 76 3.85 2.53 -3.53
CA PHE A 76 3.44 1.41 -4.38
C PHE A 76 2.18 0.81 -3.81
N GLU A 77 1.34 0.28 -4.70
CA GLU A 77 0.08 -0.33 -4.31
C GLU A 77 -0.16 -1.62 -5.08
N HIS A 78 -0.61 -2.63 -4.38
CA HIS A 78 -1.15 -3.84 -4.98
C HIS A 78 -2.48 -4.20 -4.35
N CYS A 79 -3.45 -4.59 -5.20
CA CYS A 79 -4.66 -5.25 -4.77
C CYS A 79 -4.43 -6.75 -4.70
N ILE A 80 -4.82 -7.36 -3.59
CA ILE A 80 -4.57 -8.78 -3.30
C ILE A 80 -5.89 -9.44 -2.93
N ALA A 81 -6.15 -10.59 -3.54
CA ALA A 81 -7.25 -11.46 -3.13
C ALA A 81 -6.72 -12.55 -2.18
N ILE A 82 -7.42 -12.75 -1.08
CA ILE A 82 -7.10 -13.84 -0.16
C ILE A 82 -7.84 -15.09 -0.61
N ARG A 83 -7.08 -16.12 -0.96
CA ARG A 83 -7.59 -17.39 -1.48
C ARG A 83 -7.15 -18.55 -0.59
N PRO A 84 -7.80 -19.73 -0.70
CA PRO A 84 -7.44 -20.89 0.14
C PRO A 84 -5.98 -21.32 0.01
N ASP A 85 -5.38 -21.15 -1.17
CA ASP A 85 -4.01 -21.53 -1.47
C ASP A 85 -3.00 -20.39 -1.22
N GLY A 86 -3.47 -19.25 -0.72
CA GLY A 86 -2.63 -18.10 -0.41
C GLY A 86 -3.06 -16.83 -1.11
N PRO A 87 -2.34 -15.72 -0.90
CA PRO A 87 -2.67 -14.46 -1.54
C PRO A 87 -2.36 -14.46 -3.03
N GLN A 88 -3.25 -13.83 -3.81
CA GLN A 88 -3.07 -13.64 -5.24
C GLN A 88 -3.00 -12.14 -5.53
N ILE A 89 -1.92 -11.70 -6.19
CA ILE A 89 -1.79 -10.31 -6.62
C ILE A 89 -2.65 -10.08 -7.86
N LEU A 90 -3.66 -9.22 -7.75
CA LEU A 90 -4.58 -8.91 -8.84
C LEU A 90 -4.03 -7.82 -9.75
N SER A 91 -3.23 -6.90 -9.23
CA SER A 91 -2.65 -5.76 -9.95
C SER A 91 -1.16 -5.96 -10.23
N SER A 92 -0.77 -7.17 -10.65
CA SER A 92 0.63 -7.50 -10.93
C SER A 92 1.15 -6.73 -12.13
N PHE A 93 2.42 -6.29 -12.07
CA PHE A 93 3.12 -5.70 -13.21
C PHE A 93 3.42 -6.70 -14.33
N LYS A 94 3.21 -7.99 -14.07
CA LYS A 94 3.44 -9.05 -15.06
C LYS A 94 2.74 -8.78 -16.40
N PHE A 95 1.51 -8.26 -16.35
CA PHE A 95 0.75 -7.96 -17.57
C PHE A 95 1.38 -6.81 -18.37
N LEU A 96 1.93 -5.81 -17.67
CA LEU A 96 2.65 -4.73 -18.32
C LEU A 96 3.96 -5.21 -18.94
N GLU A 97 4.67 -6.09 -18.26
CA GLU A 97 5.91 -6.68 -18.75
C GLU A 97 5.67 -7.50 -20.02
N GLU A 98 4.57 -8.25 -20.09
CA GLU A 98 4.20 -9.03 -21.26
C GLU A 98 3.91 -8.16 -22.49
N VAL A 99 3.31 -6.97 -22.27
CA VAL A 99 2.94 -6.05 -23.36
C VAL A 99 4.09 -5.17 -23.78
N LEU A 100 4.84 -4.61 -22.81
CA LEU A 100 5.87 -3.60 -23.06
C LEU A 100 7.27 -4.20 -23.28
N GLY A 101 7.51 -5.44 -22.86
CA GLY A 101 8.80 -6.10 -22.96
C GLY A 101 9.89 -5.30 -22.24
N GLU A 102 10.94 -4.94 -22.98
CA GLU A 102 12.09 -4.18 -22.43
C GLU A 102 11.72 -2.77 -21.98
N ASN A 103 10.57 -2.23 -22.38
CA ASN A 103 10.10 -0.91 -22.01
C ASN A 103 9.28 -0.93 -20.72
N ALA A 104 9.08 -2.09 -20.10
CA ALA A 104 8.38 -2.21 -18.82
C ALA A 104 9.21 -1.60 -17.69
N ILE A 105 8.49 -1.05 -16.72
CA ILE A 105 9.10 -0.44 -15.53
C ILE A 105 9.51 -1.52 -14.53
#